data_e59fbaea1f6e734815626bb3e63a96d5
#
_entry.id   e59fbaea1f6e734815626bb3e63a96d5
#
_cell.length_a   1.000
_cell.length_b   1.000
_cell.length_c   1.000
_cell.angle_alpha   90.00
_cell.angle_beta   90.00
_cell.angle_gamma   90.00
#
_symmetry.space_group_name_H-M   'P 1'
#
loop_
_entity.id
_entity.type
_entity.pdbx_description
1 polymer ?
#
loop_
_entity_poly.entity_id
_entity_poly.type
_entity_poly.pdbx_seq_one_letter_code
_entity_poly.pdbx_strand_id
1 'polypeptide(L)'
;MNNESKEISVKMYRVVGDLAPIVRVDYMDKDAQEHSALMMLDSCSTINVLSSEMTNCIGVLSKRDNENEDVITSTNTVVSLNSADFSFAFGGVQFHETFCINDHSLPHIKGELPLVGILGNKFMLKHRLVIDYSDFTIHNSNANPENLAISDCDLFVPMGYGLVYYGIPLLAMTQGEKQVFSMADTGASFNIIAKQTITDNGFECQYLGESDSISGLSGSETEAEDAMVKYKIATMKDGDGSLDEISFNSQFKVIPHYPYTPSQGSCDKNGNPLPPVEAIISSPFMAKEGWVLDFGADIVYKRKSAALLREAV
;
A
#
# COMPACT_ATOMS: atom_id res chain seq x y z
N MET A 1 -13.19 -7.63 30.53
CA MET A 1 -11.83 -8.09 30.25
C MET A 1 -11.17 -6.95 29.49
N ASN A 2 -10.19 -6.29 30.09
CA ASN A 2 -9.41 -5.24 29.43
C ASN A 2 -8.58 -5.93 28.34
N ASN A 3 -8.97 -5.77 27.09
CA ASN A 3 -8.07 -6.03 25.96
C ASN A 3 -7.02 -4.91 25.98
N GLU A 4 -5.96 -5.07 26.77
CA GLU A 4 -4.74 -4.35 26.52
C GLU A 4 -4.31 -4.75 25.09
N SER A 5 -4.45 -3.83 24.15
CA SER A 5 -3.94 -4.03 22.80
C SER A 5 -2.44 -4.25 22.92
N LYS A 6 -1.99 -5.48 22.66
CA LYS A 6 -0.56 -5.79 22.68
C LYS A 6 0.13 -4.86 21.68
N GLU A 7 1.17 -4.21 22.15
CA GLU A 7 1.94 -3.26 21.34
C GLU A 7 2.79 -4.01 20.31
N ILE A 8 2.58 -3.68 19.04
CA ILE A 8 3.42 -4.12 17.93
C ILE A 8 4.46 -3.03 17.71
N SER A 9 5.73 -3.40 17.63
CA SER A 9 6.81 -2.53 17.16
C SER A 9 7.93 -3.40 16.61
N VAL A 10 8.08 -3.40 15.29
CA VAL A 10 9.08 -4.23 14.59
C VAL A 10 9.80 -3.42 13.53
N LYS A 11 11.05 -3.76 13.27
CA LYS A 11 11.77 -3.28 12.09
C LYS A 11 11.29 -4.01 10.85
N MET A 12 11.17 -3.28 9.74
CA MET A 12 10.93 -3.90 8.43
C MET A 12 12.09 -4.83 8.08
N TYR A 13 11.75 -5.99 7.55
CA TYR A 13 12.75 -6.91 7.03
C TYR A 13 13.33 -6.34 5.73
N ARG A 14 14.63 -6.10 5.72
CA ARG A 14 15.29 -5.50 4.56
C ARG A 14 15.69 -6.57 3.56
N VAL A 15 15.15 -6.45 2.37
CA VAL A 15 15.52 -7.26 1.21
C VAL A 15 16.37 -6.42 0.28
N VAL A 16 17.46 -6.97 -0.21
CA VAL A 16 18.36 -6.23 -1.13
C VAL A 16 17.61 -5.93 -2.43
N GLY A 17 17.47 -4.64 -2.74
CA GLY A 17 16.82 -4.15 -3.95
C GLY A 17 15.30 -4.01 -3.86
N ASP A 18 14.70 -4.25 -2.68
CA ASP A 18 13.29 -4.05 -2.43
C ASP A 18 13.08 -3.15 -1.19
N LEU A 19 12.18 -2.19 -1.30
CA LEU A 19 11.80 -1.27 -0.24
C LEU A 19 10.33 -1.44 0.20
N ALA A 20 9.67 -2.53 -0.23
CA ALA A 20 8.35 -2.89 0.28
C ALA A 20 8.40 -3.14 1.80
N PRO A 21 7.34 -2.83 2.55
CA PRO A 21 7.28 -3.06 3.98
C PRO A 21 7.06 -4.54 4.26
N ILE A 22 8.15 -5.27 4.39
CA ILE A 22 8.17 -6.71 4.63
C ILE A 22 8.40 -6.97 6.11
N VAL A 23 7.67 -7.93 6.65
CA VAL A 23 7.74 -8.36 8.04
C VAL A 23 8.00 -9.85 8.14
N ARG A 24 8.74 -10.24 9.17
CA ARG A 24 8.83 -11.64 9.58
C ARG A 24 7.58 -12.02 10.35
N VAL A 25 7.02 -13.17 10.00
CA VAL A 25 5.94 -13.82 10.74
C VAL A 25 6.40 -15.21 11.20
N ASP A 26 5.93 -15.64 12.37
CA ASP A 26 6.17 -16.96 12.88
C ASP A 26 4.84 -17.73 12.94
N TYR A 27 4.84 -19.01 12.54
CA TYR A 27 3.63 -19.83 12.48
C TYR A 27 3.91 -21.27 12.82
N MET A 28 2.86 -22.01 13.16
CA MET A 28 2.92 -23.45 13.37
C MET A 28 2.41 -24.19 12.13
N ASP A 29 3.12 -25.19 11.69
CA ASP A 29 2.63 -26.08 10.63
C ASP A 29 1.64 -27.12 11.17
N LYS A 30 1.12 -27.96 10.26
CA LYS A 30 0.18 -29.05 10.59
C LYS A 30 0.75 -30.10 11.56
N ASP A 31 2.07 -30.21 11.65
CA ASP A 31 2.80 -31.16 12.50
C ASP A 31 3.24 -30.49 13.81
N ALA A 32 2.71 -29.29 14.11
CA ALA A 32 3.00 -28.46 15.28
C ALA A 32 4.48 -28.06 15.40
N GLN A 33 5.17 -27.90 14.26
CA GLN A 33 6.51 -27.35 14.21
C GLN A 33 6.47 -25.85 13.93
N GLU A 34 7.31 -25.10 14.62
CA GLU A 34 7.43 -23.66 14.47
C GLU A 34 8.29 -23.31 13.25
N HIS A 35 7.78 -22.41 12.44
CA HIS A 35 8.41 -21.89 11.23
C HIS A 35 8.39 -20.39 11.20
N SER A 36 9.28 -19.80 10.38
CA SER A 36 9.28 -18.38 10.09
C SER A 36 9.19 -18.15 8.58
N ALA A 37 8.50 -17.09 8.19
CA ALA A 37 8.36 -16.66 6.81
C ALA A 37 8.29 -15.13 6.73
N LEU A 38 8.20 -14.61 5.53
CA LEU A 38 8.02 -13.18 5.25
C LEU A 38 6.60 -12.93 4.72
N MET A 39 6.02 -11.80 5.12
CA MET A 39 4.80 -11.24 4.53
C MET A 39 5.03 -9.78 4.17
N MET A 40 4.45 -9.35 3.06
CA MET A 40 4.45 -7.95 2.63
C MET A 40 3.18 -7.25 3.10
N LEU A 41 3.29 -6.02 3.57
CA LEU A 41 2.13 -5.16 3.82
C LEU A 41 1.84 -4.37 2.55
N ASP A 42 0.66 -4.58 1.96
CA ASP A 42 0.24 -3.94 0.72
C ASP A 42 -0.99 -3.07 0.97
N SER A 43 -0.78 -1.75 0.96
CA SER A 43 -1.82 -0.76 1.24
C SER A 43 -2.93 -0.72 0.18
N CYS A 44 -2.69 -1.23 -1.00
CA CYS A 44 -3.65 -1.26 -2.10
C CYS A 44 -4.31 -2.63 -2.28
N SER A 45 -3.85 -3.66 -1.59
CA SER A 45 -4.56 -4.93 -1.51
C SER A 45 -5.72 -4.83 -0.52
N THR A 46 -6.95 -5.04 -0.98
CA THR A 46 -8.15 -5.03 -0.12
C THR A 46 -8.38 -6.35 0.63
N ILE A 47 -7.55 -7.36 0.35
CA ILE A 47 -7.60 -8.69 0.94
C ILE A 47 -6.21 -9.12 1.42
N ASN A 48 -6.18 -10.08 2.35
CA ASN A 48 -4.95 -10.80 2.64
C ASN A 48 -4.77 -11.92 1.59
N VAL A 49 -3.54 -12.15 1.16
CA VAL A 49 -3.21 -13.18 0.17
C VAL A 49 -2.16 -14.13 0.74
N LEU A 50 -2.35 -15.43 0.51
CA LEU A 50 -1.42 -16.48 0.90
C LEU A 50 -1.03 -17.29 -0.35
N SER A 51 0.24 -17.65 -0.46
CA SER A 51 0.71 -18.56 -1.51
C SER A 51 0.07 -19.94 -1.36
N SER A 52 -0.32 -20.55 -2.47
CA SER A 52 -0.87 -21.93 -2.46
C SER A 52 0.13 -22.96 -1.93
N GLU A 53 1.41 -22.72 -2.02
CA GLU A 53 2.46 -23.57 -1.43
C GLU A 53 2.30 -23.69 0.09
N MET A 54 1.89 -22.58 0.76
CA MET A 54 1.66 -22.57 2.20
C MET A 54 0.50 -23.45 2.64
N THR A 55 -0.53 -23.60 1.82
CA THR A 55 -1.71 -24.42 2.18
C THR A 55 -1.34 -25.87 2.46
N ASN A 56 -0.30 -26.37 1.79
CA ASN A 56 0.21 -27.73 2.01
C ASN A 56 1.00 -27.83 3.33
N CYS A 57 1.69 -26.76 3.73
CA CYS A 57 2.52 -26.73 4.94
C CYS A 57 1.66 -26.57 6.20
N ILE A 58 0.65 -25.68 6.16
CA ILE A 58 -0.16 -25.37 7.35
C ILE A 58 -1.31 -26.35 7.56
N GLY A 59 -1.58 -27.24 6.59
CA GLY A 59 -2.78 -28.05 6.60
C GLY A 59 -4.00 -27.16 6.66
N VAL A 60 -4.67 -26.93 5.54
CA VAL A 60 -5.81 -26.00 5.42
C VAL A 60 -6.81 -26.25 6.54
N LEU A 61 -6.87 -25.35 7.53
CA LEU A 61 -7.72 -25.51 8.73
C LEU A 61 -9.22 -25.40 8.41
N SER A 62 -9.60 -24.72 7.33
CA SER A 62 -10.93 -24.83 6.72
C SER A 62 -10.90 -24.23 5.32
N LYS A 63 -11.19 -25.00 4.29
CA LYS A 63 -11.78 -24.42 3.09
C LYS A 63 -13.18 -23.97 3.50
N ARG A 64 -13.48 -22.69 3.44
CA ARG A 64 -14.85 -22.25 3.35
C ARG A 64 -15.36 -22.77 2.01
N ASP A 65 -16.07 -23.90 2.03
CA ASP A 65 -16.69 -24.44 0.83
C ASP A 65 -17.58 -23.35 0.24
N ASN A 66 -17.25 -22.93 -0.98
CA ASN A 66 -18.01 -22.04 -1.88
C ASN A 66 -17.94 -20.53 -1.70
N GLU A 67 -17.03 -19.94 -0.95
CA GLU A 67 -16.80 -18.49 -1.00
C GLU A 67 -15.53 -18.18 -1.81
N ASN A 68 -15.68 -18.11 -3.13
CA ASN A 68 -14.67 -17.48 -3.98
C ASN A 68 -14.83 -15.97 -3.88
N GLU A 69 -13.76 -15.24 -3.59
CA GLU A 69 -13.75 -13.79 -3.70
C GLU A 69 -13.20 -13.40 -5.07
N ASP A 70 -13.97 -12.60 -5.82
CA ASP A 70 -13.48 -11.99 -7.05
C ASP A 70 -12.62 -10.79 -6.72
N VAL A 71 -11.38 -10.84 -7.15
CA VAL A 71 -10.37 -9.82 -6.90
C VAL A 71 -9.99 -9.16 -8.21
N ILE A 72 -10.01 -7.83 -8.22
CA ILE A 72 -9.47 -7.05 -9.34
C ILE A 72 -7.99 -6.79 -9.06
N THR A 73 -7.12 -7.24 -9.96
CA THR A 73 -5.67 -7.05 -9.86
C THR A 73 -5.24 -5.72 -10.44
N SER A 74 -4.02 -5.30 -10.17
CA SER A 74 -3.39 -4.09 -10.74
C SER A 74 -3.33 -4.07 -12.28
N THR A 75 -3.50 -5.23 -12.92
CA THR A 75 -3.61 -5.37 -14.38
C THR A 75 -5.07 -5.39 -14.88
N ASN A 76 -6.04 -4.98 -14.05
CA ASN A 76 -7.48 -5.00 -14.33
C ASN A 76 -8.05 -6.39 -14.67
N THR A 77 -7.38 -7.45 -14.22
CA THR A 77 -7.84 -8.83 -14.40
C THR A 77 -8.67 -9.24 -13.18
N VAL A 78 -9.84 -9.83 -13.41
CA VAL A 78 -10.67 -10.43 -12.34
C VAL A 78 -10.18 -11.86 -12.11
N VAL A 79 -9.83 -12.19 -10.89
CA VAL A 79 -9.40 -13.52 -10.45
C VAL A 79 -10.31 -13.99 -9.32
N SER A 80 -10.85 -15.20 -9.44
CA SER A 80 -11.64 -15.82 -8.39
C SER A 80 -10.72 -16.70 -7.52
N LEU A 81 -10.65 -16.41 -6.23
CA LEU A 81 -9.72 -17.04 -5.29
C LEU A 81 -10.45 -17.82 -4.20
N ASN A 82 -9.93 -19.00 -3.88
CA ASN A 82 -10.34 -19.73 -2.68
C ASN A 82 -9.83 -19.03 -1.42
N SER A 83 -10.44 -19.26 -0.28
CA SER A 83 -10.00 -18.71 1.00
C SER A 83 -9.62 -19.76 2.02
N ALA A 84 -8.72 -19.43 2.94
CA ALA A 84 -8.34 -20.24 4.10
C ALA A 84 -8.03 -19.35 5.30
N ASP A 85 -8.30 -19.89 6.50
CA ASP A 85 -7.90 -19.23 7.73
C ASP A 85 -6.46 -19.60 8.07
N PHE A 86 -5.66 -18.61 8.50
CA PHE A 86 -4.28 -18.77 8.86
C PHE A 86 -3.95 -18.07 10.18
N SER A 87 -3.23 -18.79 11.04
CA SER A 87 -2.76 -18.26 12.32
C SER A 87 -1.26 -18.02 12.30
N PHE A 88 -0.84 -16.82 12.66
CA PHE A 88 0.57 -16.42 12.67
C PHE A 88 0.85 -15.43 13.80
N ALA A 89 2.12 -15.30 14.17
CA ALA A 89 2.60 -14.26 15.07
C ALA A 89 3.36 -13.19 14.29
N PHE A 90 3.11 -11.94 14.64
CA PHE A 90 3.79 -10.77 14.10
C PHE A 90 4.08 -9.80 15.25
N GLY A 91 5.36 -9.42 15.42
CA GLY A 91 5.75 -8.56 16.53
C GLY A 91 5.41 -9.12 17.93
N GLY A 92 5.42 -10.44 18.09
CA GLY A 92 5.05 -11.11 19.34
C GLY A 92 3.54 -11.16 19.62
N VAL A 93 2.70 -10.67 18.71
CA VAL A 93 1.23 -10.71 18.79
C VAL A 93 0.71 -11.82 17.87
N GLN A 94 -0.20 -12.65 18.39
CA GLN A 94 -0.87 -13.70 17.63
C GLN A 94 -2.05 -13.13 16.86
N PHE A 95 -2.19 -13.54 15.59
CA PHE A 95 -3.28 -13.20 14.70
C PHE A 95 -3.93 -14.47 14.15
N HIS A 96 -5.20 -14.35 13.82
CA HIS A 96 -5.97 -15.36 13.12
C HIS A 96 -6.82 -14.63 12.08
N GLU A 97 -6.49 -14.78 10.81
CA GLU A 97 -7.07 -14.01 9.71
C GLU A 97 -7.41 -14.91 8.53
N THR A 98 -8.38 -14.47 7.75
CA THR A 98 -8.75 -15.13 6.49
C THR A 98 -7.87 -14.59 5.36
N PHE A 99 -7.39 -15.50 4.52
CA PHE A 99 -6.55 -15.21 3.35
C PHE A 99 -7.17 -15.79 2.09
N CYS A 100 -7.09 -15.06 0.99
CA CYS A 100 -7.33 -15.62 -0.34
C CYS A 100 -6.08 -16.36 -0.81
N ILE A 101 -6.26 -17.52 -1.42
CA ILE A 101 -5.17 -18.38 -1.87
C ILE A 101 -4.82 -18.02 -3.30
N ASN A 102 -3.57 -17.58 -3.51
CA ASN A 102 -3.04 -17.29 -4.83
C ASN A 102 -2.21 -18.46 -5.37
N ASP A 103 -2.59 -18.98 -6.52
CA ASP A 103 -1.88 -20.07 -7.21
C ASP A 103 -0.66 -19.57 -8.02
N HIS A 104 -0.55 -18.27 -8.24
CA HIS A 104 0.64 -17.68 -8.83
C HIS A 104 1.73 -17.49 -7.77
N SER A 105 2.98 -17.65 -8.17
CA SER A 105 4.12 -17.37 -7.30
C SER A 105 4.12 -15.90 -6.89
N LEU A 106 4.26 -15.65 -5.59
CA LEU A 106 4.54 -14.31 -5.10
C LEU A 106 5.93 -13.85 -5.58
N PRO A 107 6.19 -12.53 -5.64
CA PRO A 107 7.48 -12.03 -6.06
C PRO A 107 8.63 -12.72 -5.31
N HIS A 108 9.62 -13.21 -6.05
CA HIS A 108 10.77 -13.88 -5.46
C HIS A 108 11.67 -12.84 -4.80
N ILE A 109 11.58 -12.75 -3.47
CA ILE A 109 12.51 -11.96 -2.67
C ILE A 109 13.75 -12.80 -2.43
N LYS A 110 14.90 -12.30 -2.87
CA LYS A 110 16.20 -12.94 -2.58
C LYS A 110 16.51 -12.78 -1.10
N GLY A 111 16.30 -13.82 -0.31
CA GLY A 111 16.55 -13.83 1.14
C GLY A 111 16.55 -15.25 1.69
N GLU A 112 16.84 -15.38 2.97
CA GLU A 112 16.88 -16.68 3.67
C GLU A 112 15.47 -17.22 3.99
N LEU A 113 14.46 -16.33 4.10
CA LEU A 113 13.08 -16.70 4.40
C LEU A 113 12.19 -16.50 3.17
N PRO A 114 11.22 -17.42 2.91
CA PRO A 114 10.31 -17.30 1.78
C PRO A 114 9.29 -16.18 2.04
N LEU A 115 8.94 -15.42 0.99
CA LEU A 115 7.75 -14.57 0.99
C LEU A 115 6.53 -15.46 0.73
N VAL A 116 5.63 -15.54 1.70
CA VAL A 116 4.52 -16.49 1.67
C VAL A 116 3.15 -15.83 1.57
N GLY A 117 3.07 -14.52 1.77
CA GLY A 117 1.79 -13.84 1.75
C GLY A 117 1.86 -12.33 1.73
N ILE A 118 0.68 -11.74 1.60
CA ILE A 118 0.42 -10.31 1.64
C ILE A 118 -0.62 -10.04 2.73
N LEU A 119 -0.36 -9.04 3.56
CA LEU A 119 -1.30 -8.47 4.51
C LEU A 119 -1.88 -7.19 3.90
N GLY A 120 -3.17 -7.20 3.62
CA GLY A 120 -3.85 -6.11 2.94
C GLY A 120 -4.25 -4.95 3.86
N ASN A 121 -4.83 -3.90 3.27
CA ASN A 121 -5.21 -2.69 3.98
C ASN A 121 -6.26 -2.92 5.08
N LYS A 122 -7.21 -3.85 4.89
CA LYS A 122 -8.19 -4.20 5.92
C LYS A 122 -7.52 -4.73 7.19
N PHE A 123 -6.44 -5.51 7.05
CA PHE A 123 -5.63 -5.95 8.19
C PHE A 123 -4.97 -4.75 8.87
N MET A 124 -4.35 -3.86 8.09
CA MET A 124 -3.69 -2.67 8.63
C MET A 124 -4.65 -1.72 9.35
N LEU A 125 -5.83 -1.47 8.77
CA LEU A 125 -6.89 -0.67 9.39
C LEU A 125 -7.42 -1.32 10.68
N LYS A 126 -7.75 -2.62 10.64
CA LYS A 126 -8.25 -3.38 11.80
C LYS A 126 -7.30 -3.35 12.98
N HIS A 127 -6.00 -3.45 12.70
CA HIS A 127 -4.96 -3.48 13.73
C HIS A 127 -4.27 -2.14 13.94
N ARG A 128 -4.77 -1.06 13.29
CA ARG A 128 -4.27 0.31 13.42
C ARG A 128 -2.77 0.41 13.21
N LEU A 129 -2.25 -0.21 12.15
CA LEU A 129 -0.83 -0.25 11.89
C LEU A 129 -0.33 1.08 11.31
N VAL A 130 0.92 1.37 11.58
CA VAL A 130 1.70 2.45 10.99
C VAL A 130 2.86 1.84 10.22
N ILE A 131 3.01 2.24 8.97
CA ILE A 131 4.20 1.95 8.16
C ILE A 131 5.05 3.22 8.16
N ASP A 132 6.14 3.22 8.90
CA ASP A 132 7.05 4.37 9.01
C ASP A 132 8.32 4.12 8.21
N TYR A 133 8.41 4.74 7.03
CA TYR A 133 9.60 4.65 6.17
C TYR A 133 10.75 5.55 6.64
N SER A 134 10.52 6.50 7.54
CA SER A 134 11.59 7.37 8.04
C SER A 134 12.62 6.62 8.89
N ASP A 135 12.17 5.57 9.58
CA ASP A 135 13.03 4.69 10.39
C ASP A 135 12.90 3.20 10.07
N PHE A 136 12.10 2.87 9.03
CA PHE A 136 11.81 1.50 8.57
C PHE A 136 11.23 0.62 9.68
N THR A 137 10.18 1.12 10.34
CA THR A 137 9.43 0.39 11.37
C THR A 137 7.97 0.19 10.99
N ILE A 138 7.37 -0.84 11.57
CA ILE A 138 5.94 -1.08 11.60
C ILE A 138 5.52 -1.18 13.05
N HIS A 139 4.53 -0.40 13.45
CA HIS A 139 4.04 -0.37 14.83
C HIS A 139 2.54 -0.08 14.87
N ASN A 140 1.91 -0.23 16.04
CA ASN A 140 0.53 0.24 16.23
C ASN A 140 0.50 1.77 16.25
N SER A 141 -0.58 2.33 15.71
CA SER A 141 -0.87 3.74 15.90
C SER A 141 -1.20 4.01 17.36
N ASN A 142 -0.28 4.68 18.06
CA ASN A 142 -0.50 5.27 19.36
C ASN A 142 -0.89 6.75 19.22
N ALA A 143 -0.95 7.25 17.99
CA ALA A 143 -1.29 8.62 17.71
C ALA A 143 -2.79 8.84 18.00
N ASN A 144 -3.07 9.65 19.01
CA ASN A 144 -4.22 10.50 18.89
C ASN A 144 -3.89 11.48 17.75
N PRO A 145 -4.66 11.53 16.62
CA PRO A 145 -4.43 12.48 15.53
C PRO A 145 -4.28 13.93 16.02
N GLU A 146 -4.90 14.25 17.15
CA GLU A 146 -4.78 15.54 17.85
C GLU A 146 -3.37 15.84 18.40
N ASN A 147 -2.51 14.81 18.54
CA ASN A 147 -1.15 14.97 19.08
C ASN A 147 -0.08 15.12 18.00
N LEU A 148 -0.42 14.85 16.72
CA LEU A 148 0.46 15.13 15.60
C LEU A 148 0.18 16.56 15.13
N ALA A 149 1.03 17.50 15.51
CA ALA A 149 0.90 18.87 15.04
C ALA A 149 1.20 18.90 13.53
N ILE A 150 0.24 19.37 12.73
CA ILE A 150 0.42 19.55 11.28
C ILE A 150 1.67 20.42 11.01
N SER A 151 1.95 21.38 11.90
CA SER A 151 3.15 22.24 11.88
C SER A 151 4.46 21.46 11.87
N ASP A 152 4.48 20.24 12.39
CA ASP A 152 5.69 19.40 12.45
C ASP A 152 5.88 18.52 11.21
N CYS A 153 4.98 18.67 10.23
CA CYS A 153 4.99 17.89 9.00
C CYS A 153 5.30 18.77 7.78
N ASP A 154 6.09 18.22 6.84
CA ASP A 154 6.24 18.77 5.49
C ASP A 154 5.06 18.34 4.61
N LEU A 155 4.55 17.10 4.83
CA LEU A 155 3.38 16.53 4.17
C LEU A 155 2.41 16.06 5.24
N PHE A 156 1.13 16.40 5.08
CA PHE A 156 0.04 15.89 5.92
C PHE A 156 -1.22 15.75 5.08
N VAL A 157 -1.62 14.51 4.78
CA VAL A 157 -2.77 14.19 3.93
C VAL A 157 -3.71 13.24 4.65
N PRO A 158 -4.95 13.66 4.96
CA PRO A 158 -5.98 12.73 5.44
C PRO A 158 -6.30 11.69 4.36
N MET A 159 -6.38 10.41 4.76
CA MET A 159 -6.77 9.31 3.87
C MET A 159 -8.29 9.13 3.74
N GLY A 160 -9.09 10.13 4.12
CA GLY A 160 -10.55 10.05 4.22
C GLY A 160 -11.29 9.60 2.96
N TYR A 161 -10.69 9.74 1.79
CA TYR A 161 -11.16 9.11 0.55
C TYR A 161 -10.92 7.59 0.53
N GLY A 162 -10.01 7.09 1.36
CA GLY A 162 -9.69 5.67 1.45
C GLY A 162 -10.88 4.81 1.87
N LEU A 163 -11.81 5.32 2.67
CA LEU A 163 -13.04 4.61 3.03
C LEU A 163 -13.93 4.34 1.82
N VAL A 164 -13.96 5.26 0.86
CA VAL A 164 -14.74 5.14 -0.38
C VAL A 164 -14.12 4.12 -1.33
N TYR A 165 -12.79 3.97 -1.30
CA TYR A 165 -12.01 3.01 -2.08
C TYR A 165 -11.52 1.83 -1.21
N TYR A 166 -12.36 1.33 -0.30
CA TYR A 166 -12.06 0.16 0.54
C TYR A 166 -10.83 0.31 1.45
N GLY A 167 -10.52 1.54 1.88
CA GLY A 167 -9.38 1.83 2.75
C GLY A 167 -8.04 2.00 2.02
N ILE A 168 -8.05 2.09 0.69
CA ILE A 168 -6.85 2.41 -0.11
C ILE A 168 -6.44 3.86 0.15
N PRO A 169 -5.17 4.14 0.49
CA PRO A 169 -4.68 5.50 0.69
C PRO A 169 -4.67 6.29 -0.61
N LEU A 170 -5.50 7.32 -0.74
CA LEU A 170 -5.56 8.17 -1.91
C LEU A 170 -4.91 9.53 -1.66
N LEU A 171 -4.24 10.03 -2.68
CA LEU A 171 -3.58 11.33 -2.71
C LEU A 171 -4.06 12.12 -3.93
N ALA A 172 -4.34 13.41 -3.75
CA ALA A 172 -4.56 14.31 -4.87
C ALA A 172 -3.20 14.71 -5.47
N MET A 173 -2.97 14.29 -6.70
CA MET A 173 -1.78 14.64 -7.48
C MET A 173 -2.14 15.71 -8.51
N THR A 174 -1.42 16.83 -8.53
CA THR A 174 -1.72 18.00 -9.36
C THR A 174 -0.58 18.36 -10.29
N GLN A 175 -0.92 18.97 -11.43
CA GLN A 175 0.02 19.61 -12.35
C GLN A 175 -0.67 20.81 -13.01
N GLY A 176 -0.30 22.03 -12.58
CA GLY A 176 -1.04 23.26 -12.94
C GLY A 176 -2.47 23.22 -12.37
N GLU A 177 -3.47 23.40 -13.22
CA GLU A 177 -4.89 23.31 -12.82
C GLU A 177 -5.47 21.89 -12.88
N LYS A 178 -4.65 20.91 -13.29
CA LYS A 178 -5.08 19.53 -13.47
C LYS A 178 -4.89 18.75 -12.19
N GLN A 179 -5.87 17.94 -11.83
CA GLN A 179 -5.84 17.10 -10.66
C GLN A 179 -6.28 15.69 -11.02
N VAL A 180 -5.57 14.70 -10.50
CA VAL A 180 -5.87 13.28 -10.62
C VAL A 180 -5.72 12.60 -9.28
N PHE A 181 -6.32 11.42 -9.12
CA PHE A 181 -6.15 10.60 -7.93
C PHE A 181 -5.02 9.59 -8.11
N SER A 182 -4.14 9.54 -7.12
CA SER A 182 -3.10 8.53 -7.02
C SER A 182 -3.26 7.68 -5.75
N MET A 183 -2.86 6.42 -5.81
CA MET A 183 -2.77 5.53 -4.64
C MET A 183 -1.36 5.61 -4.05
N ALA A 184 -1.25 5.62 -2.72
CA ALA A 184 0.00 5.34 -2.02
C ALA A 184 0.09 3.81 -1.83
N ASP A 185 0.77 3.14 -2.76
CA ASP A 185 0.83 1.68 -2.86
C ASP A 185 2.14 1.14 -2.31
N THR A 186 2.07 0.53 -1.13
CA THR A 186 3.25 -0.04 -0.47
C THR A 186 3.68 -1.37 -1.07
N GLY A 187 2.83 -2.02 -1.88
CA GLY A 187 3.14 -3.22 -2.65
C GLY A 187 3.79 -2.95 -4.01
N ALA A 188 3.72 -1.70 -4.52
CA ALA A 188 4.28 -1.35 -5.81
C ALA A 188 5.79 -1.07 -5.75
N SER A 189 6.54 -1.64 -6.70
CA SER A 189 8.00 -1.46 -6.82
C SER A 189 8.40 -0.20 -7.60
N PHE A 190 7.48 0.46 -8.29
CA PHE A 190 7.70 1.69 -9.05
C PHE A 190 6.43 2.52 -9.14
N ASN A 191 6.59 3.85 -9.33
CA ASN A 191 5.45 4.70 -9.60
C ASN A 191 4.83 4.36 -10.94
N ILE A 192 3.52 4.44 -11.04
CA ILE A 192 2.76 4.16 -12.28
C ILE A 192 1.86 5.34 -12.58
N ILE A 193 1.67 5.65 -13.86
CA ILE A 193 0.68 6.61 -14.34
C ILE A 193 -0.02 6.07 -15.60
N ALA A 194 -1.32 6.28 -15.70
CA ALA A 194 -2.06 5.86 -16.87
C ALA A 194 -1.73 6.74 -18.09
N LYS A 195 -1.64 6.14 -19.28
CA LYS A 195 -1.47 6.87 -20.55
C LYS A 195 -2.60 7.84 -20.81
N GLN A 196 -3.83 7.48 -20.43
CA GLN A 196 -5.00 8.37 -20.52
C GLN A 196 -4.83 9.64 -19.67
N THR A 197 -4.22 9.54 -18.49
CA THR A 197 -3.92 10.71 -17.64
C THR A 197 -3.03 11.72 -18.37
N ILE A 198 -2.08 11.23 -19.16
CA ILE A 198 -1.19 12.06 -19.96
C ILE A 198 -1.92 12.63 -21.18
N THR A 199 -2.65 11.79 -21.94
CA THR A 199 -3.26 12.18 -23.21
C THR A 199 -4.56 13.01 -23.02
N ASP A 200 -5.42 12.59 -22.11
CA ASP A 200 -6.77 13.14 -21.97
C ASP A 200 -6.83 14.26 -20.91
N ASN A 201 -6.14 14.07 -19.80
CA ASN A 201 -6.03 15.08 -18.74
C ASN A 201 -4.86 16.05 -19.00
N GLY A 202 -4.01 15.74 -19.97
CA GLY A 202 -2.89 16.57 -20.40
C GLY A 202 -1.83 16.76 -19.32
N PHE A 203 -1.58 15.75 -18.49
CA PHE A 203 -0.40 15.71 -17.63
C PHE A 203 0.86 15.68 -18.49
N GLU A 204 1.78 16.57 -18.23
CA GLU A 204 3.04 16.62 -18.96
C GLU A 204 4.05 15.64 -18.39
N CYS A 205 4.70 14.90 -19.26
CA CYS A 205 5.81 14.03 -18.90
C CYS A 205 6.93 14.10 -19.93
N GLN A 206 8.12 13.71 -19.52
CA GLN A 206 9.27 13.54 -20.40
C GLN A 206 9.56 12.04 -20.53
N TYR A 207 9.22 11.44 -21.66
CA TYR A 207 9.57 10.05 -21.97
C TYR A 207 11.10 9.86 -22.03
N LEU A 208 11.58 8.75 -21.45
CA LEU A 208 13.01 8.44 -21.37
C LEU A 208 13.48 7.57 -22.53
N GLY A 209 12.55 7.03 -23.34
CA GLY A 209 12.83 6.16 -24.46
C GLY A 209 13.13 4.72 -24.10
N GLU A 210 12.90 4.36 -22.83
CA GLU A 210 13.01 2.99 -22.33
C GLU A 210 11.61 2.40 -22.20
N SER A 211 11.48 1.11 -22.50
CA SER A 211 10.24 0.35 -22.32
C SER A 211 10.55 -1.05 -21.81
N ASP A 212 9.71 -1.56 -20.94
CA ASP A 212 9.75 -2.93 -20.45
C ASP A 212 8.33 -3.44 -20.16
N SER A 213 8.20 -4.64 -19.60
CA SER A 213 6.92 -5.15 -19.11
C SER A 213 6.88 -5.11 -17.60
N ILE A 214 5.70 -4.81 -17.05
CA ILE A 214 5.41 -4.92 -15.63
C ILE A 214 4.37 -6.00 -15.41
N SER A 215 4.48 -6.71 -14.29
CA SER A 215 3.53 -7.75 -13.90
C SER A 215 2.89 -7.41 -12.56
N GLY A 216 1.61 -7.77 -12.42
CA GLY A 216 0.88 -7.73 -11.16
C GLY A 216 0.73 -9.12 -10.53
N LEU A 217 -0.05 -9.21 -9.47
CA LEU A 217 -0.32 -10.43 -8.72
C LEU A 217 -0.94 -11.57 -9.56
N SER A 218 -1.61 -11.23 -10.66
CA SER A 218 -2.19 -12.19 -11.61
C SER A 218 -1.17 -12.87 -12.52
N GLY A 219 0.10 -12.42 -12.51
CA GLY A 219 1.13 -12.83 -13.46
C GLY A 219 0.93 -12.30 -14.88
N SER A 220 -0.13 -11.52 -15.16
CA SER A 220 -0.31 -10.87 -16.45
C SER A 220 0.66 -9.71 -16.61
N GLU A 221 1.28 -9.63 -17.80
CA GLU A 221 2.23 -8.59 -18.16
C GLU A 221 1.55 -7.43 -18.89
N THR A 222 2.02 -6.22 -18.61
CA THR A 222 1.59 -4.99 -19.28
C THR A 222 2.82 -4.24 -19.75
N GLU A 223 2.83 -3.81 -21.02
CA GLU A 223 3.89 -2.93 -21.53
C GLU A 223 3.86 -1.58 -20.82
N ALA A 224 5.03 -1.07 -20.50
CA ALA A 224 5.22 0.20 -19.82
C ALA A 224 6.37 0.99 -20.42
N GLU A 225 6.19 2.29 -20.55
CA GLU A 225 7.21 3.24 -21.02
C GLU A 225 7.70 4.06 -19.81
N ASP A 226 9.00 4.31 -19.72
CA ASP A 226 9.58 5.15 -18.67
C ASP A 226 9.41 6.63 -18.96
N ALA A 227 8.95 7.40 -17.98
CA ALA A 227 8.82 8.84 -18.08
C ALA A 227 9.14 9.56 -16.78
N MET A 228 9.73 10.76 -16.88
CA MET A 228 9.83 11.69 -15.74
C MET A 228 8.57 12.54 -15.68
N VAL A 229 7.96 12.62 -14.50
CA VAL A 229 6.77 13.43 -14.25
C VAL A 229 7.06 14.43 -13.14
N LYS A 230 6.76 15.71 -13.42
CA LYS A 230 6.76 16.77 -12.40
C LYS A 230 5.33 16.96 -11.93
N TYR A 231 5.10 16.83 -10.64
CA TYR A 231 3.77 16.93 -10.05
C TYR A 231 3.84 17.52 -8.64
N LYS A 232 2.67 17.82 -8.11
CA LYS A 232 2.53 18.23 -6.71
C LYS A 232 1.52 17.33 -6.01
N ILE A 233 1.64 17.24 -4.71
CA ILE A 233 0.67 16.58 -3.83
C ILE A 233 0.08 17.63 -2.90
N ALA A 234 -1.25 17.68 -2.83
CA ALA A 234 -1.95 18.54 -1.91
C ALA A 234 -1.70 18.10 -0.46
N THR A 235 -1.39 19.04 0.40
CA THR A 235 -1.14 18.84 1.83
C THR A 235 -1.93 19.85 2.65
N MET A 236 -2.36 19.48 3.85
CA MET A 236 -3.01 20.41 4.77
C MET A 236 -1.97 21.36 5.37
N LYS A 237 -2.34 22.64 5.48
CA LYS A 237 -1.63 23.65 6.26
C LYS A 237 -2.13 23.73 7.68
N ASP A 238 -1.31 24.31 8.52
CA ASP A 238 -1.66 24.56 9.93
C ASP A 238 -2.95 25.35 10.10
N GLY A 239 -3.80 24.86 10.98
CA GLY A 239 -4.76 25.60 11.77
C GLY A 239 -6.04 26.09 11.10
N ASP A 240 -6.08 26.28 9.79
CA ASP A 240 -7.24 26.86 9.08
C ASP A 240 -7.86 25.90 8.05
N GLY A 241 -7.30 24.69 7.88
CA GLY A 241 -7.76 23.72 6.87
C GLY A 241 -7.43 24.11 5.43
N SER A 242 -6.61 25.14 5.22
CA SER A 242 -6.14 25.50 3.89
C SER A 242 -5.22 24.42 3.32
N LEU A 243 -5.23 24.28 2.00
CA LEU A 243 -4.35 23.36 1.28
C LEU A 243 -3.09 24.09 0.81
N ASP A 244 -1.98 23.41 0.88
CA ASP A 244 -0.72 23.76 0.22
C ASP A 244 -0.36 22.64 -0.76
N GLU A 245 0.74 22.78 -1.48
CA GLU A 245 1.18 21.79 -2.45
C GLU A 245 2.69 21.57 -2.34
N ILE A 246 3.09 20.30 -2.29
CA ILE A 246 4.51 19.92 -2.30
C ILE A 246 4.87 19.39 -3.68
N SER A 247 5.95 19.93 -4.25
CA SER A 247 6.42 19.59 -5.58
C SER A 247 7.34 18.38 -5.56
N PHE A 248 7.13 17.47 -6.50
CA PHE A 248 7.94 16.29 -6.75
C PHE A 248 8.35 16.19 -8.21
N ASN A 249 9.44 15.49 -8.47
CA ASN A 249 9.87 15.08 -9.80
C ASN A 249 10.41 13.66 -9.70
N SER A 250 9.69 12.70 -10.28
CA SER A 250 10.04 11.29 -10.17
C SER A 250 9.76 10.51 -11.45
N GLN A 251 10.41 9.37 -11.57
CA GLN A 251 10.19 8.43 -12.66
C GLN A 251 8.91 7.65 -12.44
N PHE A 252 8.17 7.45 -13.52
CA PHE A 252 6.95 6.66 -13.60
C PHE A 252 7.04 5.66 -14.73
N LYS A 253 6.40 4.51 -14.55
CA LYS A 253 5.99 3.60 -15.62
C LYS A 253 4.65 4.08 -16.16
N VAL A 254 4.61 4.40 -17.46
CA VAL A 254 3.38 4.80 -18.17
C VAL A 254 2.74 3.54 -18.73
N ILE A 255 1.53 3.22 -18.27
CA ILE A 255 0.78 2.03 -18.69
C ILE A 255 -0.47 2.42 -19.50
N PRO A 256 -0.99 1.54 -20.38
CA PRO A 256 -2.10 1.87 -21.28
C PRO A 256 -3.46 2.03 -20.60
N HIS A 257 -3.64 1.54 -19.38
CA HIS A 257 -4.91 1.55 -18.65
C HIS A 257 -4.76 2.20 -17.27
N TYR A 258 -5.89 2.53 -16.62
CA TYR A 258 -5.86 3.02 -15.24
C TYR A 258 -5.40 1.92 -14.28
N PRO A 259 -4.54 2.24 -13.28
CA PRO A 259 -4.11 1.27 -12.27
C PRO A 259 -5.27 0.64 -11.49
N TYR A 260 -6.30 1.43 -11.25
CA TYR A 260 -7.51 0.94 -10.59
C TYR A 260 -8.75 1.62 -11.18
N THR A 261 -9.74 0.80 -11.53
CA THR A 261 -11.05 1.26 -11.98
C THR A 261 -12.12 0.69 -11.05
N PRO A 262 -12.90 1.55 -10.37
CA PRO A 262 -14.00 1.08 -9.51
C PRO A 262 -15.00 0.24 -10.30
N SER A 263 -15.63 -0.72 -9.64
CA SER A 263 -16.70 -1.53 -10.24
C SER A 263 -17.83 -0.64 -10.77
N GLN A 264 -18.46 -1.08 -11.84
CA GLN A 264 -19.60 -0.34 -12.41
C GLN A 264 -20.71 -0.17 -11.35
N GLY A 265 -21.16 1.08 -11.15
CA GLY A 265 -22.16 1.41 -10.14
C GLY A 265 -21.58 1.80 -8.77
N SER A 266 -20.26 1.73 -8.58
CA SER A 266 -19.63 2.27 -7.37
C SER A 266 -19.79 3.80 -7.33
N CYS A 267 -20.35 4.30 -6.22
CA CYS A 267 -20.64 5.72 -6.04
C CYS A 267 -20.10 6.22 -4.68
N ASP A 268 -19.83 7.52 -4.62
CA ASP A 268 -19.58 8.22 -3.36
C ASP A 268 -20.88 8.32 -2.52
N LYS A 269 -20.77 8.91 -1.32
CA LYS A 269 -21.92 9.13 -0.41
C LYS A 269 -23.02 10.03 -0.98
N ASN A 270 -22.74 10.77 -2.07
CA ASN A 270 -23.68 11.65 -2.75
C ASN A 270 -24.27 10.99 -4.00
N GLY A 271 -23.90 9.75 -4.32
CA GLY A 271 -24.35 9.02 -5.50
C GLY A 271 -23.58 9.34 -6.78
N ASN A 272 -22.47 10.08 -6.73
CA ASN A 272 -21.64 10.32 -7.90
C ASN A 272 -20.75 9.10 -8.18
N PRO A 273 -20.58 8.69 -9.45
CA PRO A 273 -19.66 7.60 -9.80
C PRO A 273 -18.24 7.89 -9.29
N LEU A 274 -17.61 6.87 -8.73
CA LEU A 274 -16.21 6.98 -8.32
C LEU A 274 -15.32 7.09 -9.56
N PRO A 275 -14.40 8.07 -9.62
CA PRO A 275 -13.44 8.16 -10.72
C PRO A 275 -12.42 7.04 -10.66
N PRO A 276 -11.76 6.70 -11.78
CA PRO A 276 -10.61 5.79 -11.74
C PRO A 276 -9.47 6.39 -10.94
N VAL A 277 -8.61 5.54 -10.41
CA VAL A 277 -7.31 5.96 -9.87
C VAL A 277 -6.32 5.96 -11.02
N GLU A 278 -5.66 7.08 -11.23
CA GLU A 278 -4.94 7.40 -12.46
C GLU A 278 -3.42 7.21 -12.30
N ALA A 279 -2.95 7.16 -11.05
CA ALA A 279 -1.53 6.97 -10.74
C ALA A 279 -1.32 6.13 -9.47
N ILE A 280 -0.08 5.61 -9.33
CA ILE A 280 0.42 4.94 -8.13
C ILE A 280 1.69 5.64 -7.68
N ILE A 281 1.78 5.93 -6.40
CA ILE A 281 3.00 6.35 -5.70
C ILE A 281 3.54 5.11 -4.96
N SER A 282 4.73 4.69 -5.31
CA SER A 282 5.30 3.41 -4.92
C SER A 282 6.04 3.43 -3.59
N SER A 283 6.26 2.24 -3.03
CA SER A 283 7.08 2.02 -1.83
C SER A 283 8.49 2.62 -1.92
N PRO A 284 9.27 2.42 -3.00
CA PRO A 284 10.59 3.05 -3.13
C PRO A 284 10.57 4.58 -3.10
N PHE A 285 9.53 5.19 -3.69
CA PHE A 285 9.38 6.64 -3.62
C PHE A 285 9.06 7.09 -2.19
N MET A 286 8.08 6.46 -1.54
CA MET A 286 7.70 6.78 -0.16
C MET A 286 8.87 6.58 0.82
N ALA A 287 9.65 5.52 0.64
CA ALA A 287 10.83 5.24 1.44
C ALA A 287 11.93 6.31 1.24
N LYS A 288 12.18 6.73 0.00
CA LYS A 288 13.13 7.81 -0.31
C LYS A 288 12.71 9.12 0.35
N GLU A 289 11.42 9.41 0.35
CA GLU A 289 10.87 10.64 0.92
C GLU A 289 10.66 10.56 2.45
N GLY A 290 10.76 9.37 3.06
CA GLY A 290 10.57 9.16 4.50
C GLY A 290 9.12 9.35 4.93
N TRP A 291 8.17 8.88 4.11
CA TRP A 291 6.74 8.98 4.41
C TRP A 291 6.31 8.01 5.52
N VAL A 292 5.23 8.37 6.19
CA VAL A 292 4.56 7.55 7.20
C VAL A 292 3.10 7.38 6.79
N LEU A 293 2.65 6.12 6.72
CA LEU A 293 1.26 5.78 6.51
C LEU A 293 0.68 5.28 7.83
N ASP A 294 -0.20 6.07 8.45
CA ASP A 294 -0.86 5.73 9.71
C ASP A 294 -2.31 5.32 9.47
N PHE A 295 -2.55 4.01 9.39
CA PHE A 295 -3.89 3.44 9.20
C PHE A 295 -4.78 3.59 10.44
N GLY A 296 -4.21 3.82 11.61
CA GLY A 296 -4.96 4.04 12.83
C GLY A 296 -5.48 5.47 12.98
N ALA A 297 -4.76 6.43 12.42
CA ALA A 297 -5.12 7.85 12.40
C ALA A 297 -5.74 8.29 11.06
N ASP A 298 -5.74 7.42 10.04
CA ASP A 298 -6.24 7.68 8.68
C ASP A 298 -5.50 8.84 7.99
N ILE A 299 -4.16 8.84 8.07
CA ILE A 299 -3.31 9.90 7.51
C ILE A 299 -2.05 9.34 6.82
N VAL A 300 -1.60 10.04 5.79
CA VAL A 300 -0.23 9.97 5.25
C VAL A 300 0.50 11.25 5.62
N TYR A 301 1.68 11.15 6.19
CA TYR A 301 2.46 12.32 6.56
C TYR A 301 3.97 12.11 6.35
N LYS A 302 4.71 13.22 6.29
CA LYS A 302 6.16 13.29 6.34
C LYS A 302 6.56 14.30 7.40
N ARG A 303 7.33 13.88 8.40
CA ARG A 303 7.84 14.77 9.43
C ARG A 303 8.90 15.71 8.86
N LYS A 304 8.94 16.93 9.36
CA LYS A 304 10.05 17.86 9.07
C LYS A 304 11.37 17.23 9.50
N SER A 305 12.38 17.36 8.65
CA SER A 305 13.72 16.87 8.98
C SER A 305 14.23 17.56 10.24
N ALA A 306 14.72 16.81 11.22
CA ALA A 306 15.28 17.34 12.46
C ALA A 306 16.47 18.31 12.23
N ALA A 307 17.06 18.32 11.04
CA ALA A 307 18.10 19.29 10.65
C ALA A 307 17.54 20.71 10.48
N LEU A 308 16.28 20.87 10.03
CA LEU A 308 15.63 22.18 9.88
C LEU A 308 15.15 22.77 11.23
N LEU A 309 14.90 21.94 12.24
CA LEU A 309 14.51 22.39 13.58
C LEU A 309 15.68 22.99 14.38
N ARG A 310 16.94 22.79 13.96
CA ARG A 310 18.12 23.37 14.62
C ARG A 310 18.49 24.77 14.14
N GLU A 311 17.94 25.24 13.02
CA GLU A 311 18.17 26.59 12.49
C GLU A 311 17.10 27.61 12.91
N ALA A 312 16.05 27.16 13.61
CA ALA A 312 14.92 28.00 14.04
C ALA A 312 14.90 28.30 15.56
N VAL A 313 16.02 28.01 16.28
CA VAL A 313 16.17 28.32 17.72
C VAL A 313 17.30 29.34 17.94
#